data_c5c34d3a4f3d7170d0a21521fa1fcd35
#
_entry.id   c5c34d3a4f3d7170d0a21521fa1fcd35
#
_cell.length_a   1.000
_cell.length_b   1.000
_cell.length_c   1.000
_cell.angle_alpha   90.00
_cell.angle_beta   90.00
_cell.angle_gamma   90.00
#
_symmetry.space_group_name_H-M   'P 1'
#
loop_
_entity.id
_entity.type
_entity.pdbx_description
1 polymer ?
#
loop_
_entity_poly.entity_id
_entity_poly.type
_entity_poly.pdbx_seq_one_letter_code
_entity_poly.pdbx_strand_id
1 'polypeptide(L)'
;VRKYVAQYGVDMQPTYAYLAVKEAEILTPYPYSDAGKIVLIDTIGLGDTSLGIRDKMIRTLREDSDAAILVRLPSANGDGIREEDDELYDLISEAMGAEALSKWLFLALNVCDELGNMNSGLAMEKAFKSRKLNFAFLQMLNCGSQQDVEEKLLKPILLYLSDNLSDVDNKMIASANKTFSRCWESYYSLCNKIDQLSNNSFSESLNSGGLFDELYSDD
;
A
#
# COMPACT_ATOMS: atom_id res chain seq x y z
N VAL A 1 26.97 -2.18 3.96
CA VAL A 1 25.51 -2.34 3.85
C VAL A 1 25.19 -3.54 2.99
N ARG A 2 25.54 -3.58 1.68
CA ARG A 2 25.16 -4.65 0.74
C ARG A 2 25.38 -6.07 1.25
N LYS A 3 26.50 -6.35 1.95
CA LYS A 3 26.82 -7.67 2.52
C LYS A 3 25.75 -8.19 3.48
N TYR A 4 25.00 -7.31 4.13
CA TYR A 4 24.03 -7.67 5.17
C TYR A 4 22.57 -7.60 4.71
N VAL A 5 22.29 -6.80 3.68
CA VAL A 5 20.91 -6.55 3.22
C VAL A 5 20.58 -7.17 1.85
N ALA A 6 21.58 -7.61 1.09
CA ALA A 6 21.35 -8.23 -0.21
C ALA A 6 21.05 -9.72 -0.09
N GLN A 7 20.09 -10.21 -0.86
CA GLN A 7 19.77 -11.64 -0.98
C GLN A 7 20.87 -12.43 -1.70
N TYR A 8 21.64 -11.76 -2.57
CA TYR A 8 22.73 -12.35 -3.31
C TYR A 8 24.03 -11.59 -3.10
N GLY A 9 25.12 -12.33 -2.89
CA GLY A 9 26.48 -11.79 -2.82
C GLY A 9 26.98 -11.24 -4.16
N VAL A 10 28.20 -10.72 -4.15
CA VAL A 10 28.84 -10.20 -5.38
C VAL A 10 29.09 -11.32 -6.40
N ASP A 11 29.26 -12.53 -5.92
CA ASP A 11 29.43 -13.78 -6.68
C ASP A 11 28.12 -14.45 -7.07
N MET A 12 26.98 -13.76 -6.91
CA MET A 12 25.62 -14.26 -7.16
C MET A 12 25.23 -15.49 -6.32
N GLN A 13 26.01 -15.78 -5.26
CA GLN A 13 25.60 -16.81 -4.29
C GLN A 13 24.57 -16.25 -3.31
N PRO A 14 23.53 -17.05 -2.96
CA PRO A 14 22.54 -16.60 -2.00
C PRO A 14 23.17 -16.32 -0.64
N THR A 15 22.74 -15.22 -0.01
CA THR A 15 23.13 -14.85 1.34
C THR A 15 21.91 -14.93 2.23
N TYR A 16 22.10 -15.21 3.51
CA TYR A 16 21.00 -15.30 4.48
C TYR A 16 21.11 -14.22 5.57
N ALA A 17 22.14 -13.38 5.50
CA ALA A 17 22.36 -12.34 6.50
C ALA A 17 21.20 -11.31 6.55
N TYR A 18 20.56 -11.04 5.41
CA TYR A 18 19.43 -10.13 5.32
C TYR A 18 18.22 -10.57 6.16
N LEU A 19 18.04 -11.88 6.41
CA LEU A 19 16.94 -12.40 7.23
C LEU A 19 17.04 -11.98 8.71
N ALA A 20 18.24 -11.65 9.17
CA ALA A 20 18.49 -11.17 10.54
C ALA A 20 18.46 -9.63 10.66
N VAL A 21 18.34 -8.91 9.54
CA VAL A 21 18.30 -7.45 9.51
C VAL A 21 16.85 -6.99 9.59
N LYS A 22 16.51 -6.34 10.70
CA LYS A 22 15.17 -5.73 10.86
C LYS A 22 15.05 -4.42 10.08
N GLU A 23 16.12 -3.64 10.11
CA GLU A 23 16.14 -2.29 9.56
C GLU A 23 17.58 -1.89 9.20
N ALA A 24 17.74 -1.12 8.12
CA ALA A 24 19.02 -0.54 7.73
C ALA A 24 18.83 0.97 7.52
N GLU A 25 19.41 1.76 8.44
CA GLU A 25 19.40 3.21 8.33
C GLU A 25 20.69 3.69 7.65
N ILE A 26 20.57 4.53 6.64
CA ILE A 26 21.69 5.15 5.94
C ILE A 26 21.68 6.64 6.21
N LEU A 27 22.58 7.08 7.08
CA LEU A 27 22.78 8.51 7.33
C LEU A 27 23.67 9.08 6.25
N THR A 28 23.16 10.05 5.52
CA THR A 28 23.91 10.76 4.46
C THR A 28 23.76 12.28 4.66
N PRO A 29 24.86 13.06 4.51
CA PRO A 29 24.73 14.50 4.52
C PRO A 29 23.93 14.96 3.31
N TYR A 30 22.82 15.62 3.56
CA TYR A 30 22.07 16.29 2.50
C TYR A 30 22.76 17.62 2.15
N PRO A 31 22.91 17.94 0.85
CA PRO A 31 23.59 19.16 0.43
C PRO A 31 22.82 20.45 0.77
N TYR A 32 21.55 20.33 1.12
CA TYR A 32 20.67 21.44 1.49
C TYR A 32 20.19 21.28 2.93
N SER A 33 20.42 22.28 3.77
CA SER A 33 20.07 22.28 5.20
C SER A 33 18.57 22.04 5.46
N ASP A 34 17.72 22.45 4.54
CA ASP A 34 16.27 22.37 4.67
C ASP A 34 15.71 20.99 4.31
N ALA A 35 16.49 20.15 3.61
CA ALA A 35 16.13 18.78 3.26
C ALA A 35 16.38 17.76 4.39
N GLY A 36 17.01 18.16 5.50
CA GLY A 36 17.34 17.28 6.63
C GLY A 36 16.15 16.75 7.43
N LYS A 37 14.92 17.06 6.97
CA LYS A 37 13.67 16.53 7.55
C LYS A 37 12.97 15.50 6.66
N ILE A 38 13.59 15.11 5.53
CA ILE A 38 13.02 14.17 4.58
C ILE A 38 13.64 12.80 4.81
N VAL A 39 12.82 11.78 4.97
CA VAL A 39 13.21 10.38 5.04
C VAL A 39 12.68 9.67 3.81
N LEU A 40 13.55 8.98 3.08
CA LEU A 40 13.14 8.08 2.00
C LEU A 40 13.12 6.65 2.52
N ILE A 41 11.98 6.02 2.43
CA ILE A 41 11.78 4.63 2.86
C ILE A 41 11.70 3.77 1.60
N ASP A 42 12.68 2.87 1.42
CA ASP A 42 12.61 1.85 0.38
C ASP A 42 11.79 0.68 0.90
N THR A 43 10.66 0.39 0.24
CA THR A 43 9.78 -0.71 0.62
C THR A 43 10.16 -1.99 -0.12
N ILE A 44 9.86 -3.13 0.48
CA ILE A 44 10.05 -4.42 -0.18
C ILE A 44 9.11 -4.49 -1.39
N GLY A 45 9.62 -4.88 -2.56
CA GLY A 45 8.80 -5.04 -3.77
C GLY A 45 7.83 -6.22 -3.69
N LEU A 46 6.72 -6.16 -4.44
CA LEU A 46 5.69 -7.22 -4.48
C LEU A 46 6.19 -8.58 -5.00
N GLY A 47 7.36 -8.63 -5.64
CA GLY A 47 7.95 -9.89 -6.08
C GLY A 47 8.46 -10.80 -4.96
N ASP A 48 8.48 -10.32 -3.72
CA ASP A 48 8.84 -11.11 -2.57
C ASP A 48 7.57 -11.71 -1.92
N THR A 49 7.38 -13.01 -2.11
CA THR A 49 6.21 -13.76 -1.61
C THR A 49 6.33 -14.19 -0.14
N SER A 50 7.28 -13.63 0.62
CA SER A 50 7.48 -13.99 2.02
C SER A 50 6.27 -13.62 2.89
N LEU A 51 5.94 -14.49 3.84
CA LEU A 51 4.80 -14.31 4.75
C LEU A 51 4.89 -12.96 5.50
N GLY A 52 3.82 -12.18 5.47
CA GLY A 52 3.70 -10.94 6.23
C GLY A 52 4.27 -9.67 5.55
N ILE A 53 4.81 -9.78 4.33
CA ILE A 53 5.32 -8.61 3.59
C ILE A 53 4.19 -7.63 3.27
N ARG A 54 3.04 -8.12 2.85
CA ARG A 54 1.86 -7.29 2.58
C ARG A 54 1.46 -6.45 3.80
N ASP A 55 1.35 -7.07 4.96
CA ASP A 55 0.97 -6.40 6.21
C ASP A 55 2.03 -5.37 6.64
N LYS A 56 3.31 -5.70 6.46
CA LYS A 56 4.41 -4.79 6.75
C LYS A 56 4.37 -3.58 5.81
N MET A 57 4.16 -3.78 4.52
CA MET A 57 4.04 -2.69 3.56
C MET A 57 2.84 -1.79 3.88
N ILE A 58 1.67 -2.36 4.16
CA ILE A 58 0.47 -1.61 4.56
C ILE A 58 0.76 -0.77 5.82
N ARG A 59 1.44 -1.35 6.81
CA ARG A 59 1.81 -0.62 8.03
C ARG A 59 2.75 0.53 7.72
N THR A 60 3.83 0.30 6.98
CA THR A 60 4.79 1.36 6.61
C THR A 60 4.10 2.50 5.87
N LEU A 61 3.20 2.18 4.92
CA LEU A 61 2.44 3.19 4.19
C LEU A 61 1.51 4.01 5.10
N ARG A 62 0.92 3.39 6.13
CA ARG A 62 -0.03 4.05 7.04
C ARG A 62 0.63 4.84 8.15
N GLU A 63 1.73 4.33 8.70
CA GLU A 63 2.29 4.82 9.96
C GLU A 63 3.54 5.67 9.73
N ASP A 64 4.31 5.40 8.66
CA ASP A 64 5.65 5.93 8.49
C ASP A 64 5.81 6.85 7.28
N SER A 65 4.77 7.03 6.42
CA SER A 65 4.95 7.79 5.18
C SER A 65 3.87 8.85 4.92
N ASP A 66 4.34 10.05 4.55
CA ASP A 66 3.50 11.19 4.15
C ASP A 66 3.14 11.17 2.66
N ALA A 67 3.83 10.35 1.86
CA ALA A 67 3.59 10.15 0.44
C ALA A 67 4.23 8.87 -0.06
N ALA A 68 3.70 8.29 -1.14
CA ALA A 68 4.32 7.15 -1.82
C ALA A 68 4.68 7.49 -3.27
N ILE A 69 5.86 7.03 -3.69
CA ILE A 69 6.31 7.12 -5.06
C ILE A 69 6.35 5.71 -5.64
N LEU A 70 5.47 5.43 -6.57
CA LEU A 70 5.51 4.19 -7.35
C LEU A 70 6.44 4.37 -8.53
N VAL A 71 7.52 3.60 -8.59
CA VAL A 71 8.48 3.65 -9.70
C VAL A 71 8.26 2.44 -10.59
N ARG A 72 7.99 2.68 -11.87
CA ARG A 72 7.79 1.64 -12.88
C ARG A 72 8.79 1.78 -14.02
N LEU A 73 9.45 0.68 -14.36
CA LEU A 73 10.35 0.58 -15.52
C LEU A 73 9.60 -0.09 -16.68
N PRO A 74 9.15 0.67 -17.71
CA PRO A 74 8.55 0.10 -18.89
C PRO A 74 9.54 -0.75 -19.69
N SER A 75 9.09 -1.89 -20.23
CA SER A 75 9.92 -2.74 -21.08
C SER A 75 10.12 -2.14 -22.48
N ALA A 76 11.30 -2.26 -23.07
CA ALA A 76 11.59 -1.78 -24.43
C ALA A 76 10.73 -2.47 -25.50
N ASN A 77 10.34 -3.73 -25.27
CA ASN A 77 9.59 -4.54 -26.23
C ASN A 77 8.08 -4.30 -26.22
N GLY A 78 7.63 -3.23 -25.59
CA GLY A 78 6.23 -2.94 -25.34
C GLY A 78 5.81 -3.47 -23.97
N ASP A 79 5.10 -2.63 -23.24
CA ASP A 79 4.62 -2.96 -21.91
C ASP A 79 3.24 -2.34 -21.72
N GLY A 80 2.44 -2.99 -20.90
CA GLY A 80 1.15 -2.50 -20.46
C GLY A 80 1.08 -2.51 -18.93
N ILE A 81 -0.05 -2.16 -18.40
CA ILE A 81 -0.33 -2.36 -16.99
C ILE A 81 -0.45 -3.86 -16.76
N ARG A 82 0.35 -4.41 -15.87
CA ARG A 82 0.39 -5.83 -15.51
C ARG A 82 -0.47 -6.08 -14.28
N GLU A 83 -0.72 -7.35 -14.01
CA GLU A 83 -1.46 -7.78 -12.83
C GLU A 83 -0.76 -7.32 -11.53
N GLU A 84 0.57 -7.37 -11.49
CA GLU A 84 1.35 -6.90 -10.34
C GLU A 84 1.22 -5.39 -10.12
N ASP A 85 1.02 -4.60 -11.18
CA ASP A 85 0.77 -3.15 -11.07
C ASP A 85 -0.62 -2.91 -10.46
N ASP A 86 -1.62 -3.68 -10.86
CA ASP A 86 -2.98 -3.61 -10.32
C ASP A 86 -3.00 -4.05 -8.84
N GLU A 87 -2.33 -5.17 -8.49
CA GLU A 87 -2.20 -5.65 -7.12
C GLU A 87 -1.52 -4.63 -6.19
N LEU A 88 -0.46 -3.96 -6.69
CA LEU A 88 0.23 -2.92 -5.93
C LEU A 88 -0.67 -1.71 -5.71
N TYR A 89 -1.38 -1.26 -6.75
CA TYR A 89 -2.32 -0.16 -6.65
C TYR A 89 -3.45 -0.47 -5.65
N ASP A 90 -4.00 -1.68 -5.70
CA ASP A 90 -5.05 -2.13 -4.79
C ASP A 90 -4.55 -2.20 -3.34
N LEU A 91 -3.32 -2.69 -3.12
CA LEU A 91 -2.69 -2.72 -1.81
C LEU A 91 -2.50 -1.30 -1.23
N ILE A 92 -2.01 -0.36 -2.04
CA ILE A 92 -1.85 1.03 -1.63
C ILE A 92 -3.23 1.66 -1.35
N SER A 93 -4.22 1.36 -2.19
CA SER A 93 -5.60 1.81 -2.01
C SER A 93 -6.23 1.28 -0.72
N GLU A 94 -5.95 0.03 -0.37
CA GLU A 94 -6.36 -0.57 0.91
C GLU A 94 -5.66 0.10 2.10
N ALA A 95 -4.37 0.40 1.96
CA ALA A 95 -3.59 1.04 3.01
C ALA A 95 -4.10 2.46 3.32
N MET A 96 -4.35 3.27 2.30
CA MET A 96 -4.57 4.71 2.43
C MET A 96 -6.02 5.14 2.18
N GLY A 97 -6.82 4.28 1.57
CA GLY A 97 -8.15 4.61 1.06
C GLY A 97 -8.10 5.25 -0.34
N ALA A 98 -8.95 4.77 -1.23
CA ALA A 98 -8.95 5.17 -2.65
C ALA A 98 -9.12 6.69 -2.87
N GLU A 99 -9.84 7.38 -1.98
CA GLU A 99 -10.07 8.83 -2.08
C GLU A 99 -8.80 9.66 -1.77
N ALA A 100 -7.87 9.10 -0.97
CA ALA A 100 -6.63 9.77 -0.60
C ALA A 100 -5.55 9.67 -1.70
N LEU A 101 -5.60 8.64 -2.57
CA LEU A 101 -4.55 8.36 -3.56
C LEU A 101 -4.26 9.52 -4.49
N SER A 102 -5.29 10.27 -4.91
CA SER A 102 -5.14 11.44 -5.78
C SER A 102 -4.33 12.59 -5.16
N LYS A 103 -4.02 12.49 -3.86
CA LYS A 103 -3.26 13.51 -3.12
C LYS A 103 -1.94 12.97 -2.55
N TRP A 104 -1.78 11.66 -2.55
CA TRP A 104 -0.74 11.00 -1.80
C TRP A 104 0.17 10.10 -2.65
N LEU A 105 -0.36 9.52 -3.76
CA LEU A 105 0.36 8.58 -4.61
C LEU A 105 0.92 9.28 -5.85
N PHE A 106 2.22 9.15 -6.05
CA PHE A 106 2.97 9.66 -7.19
C PHE A 106 3.44 8.49 -8.06
N LEU A 107 3.36 8.62 -9.39
CA LEU A 107 3.84 7.61 -10.32
C LEU A 107 5.00 8.16 -11.16
N ALA A 108 6.15 7.49 -11.08
CA ALA A 108 7.33 7.76 -11.87
C ALA A 108 7.54 6.64 -12.90
N LEU A 109 7.45 6.96 -14.18
CA LEU A 109 7.81 6.03 -15.26
C LEU A 109 9.28 6.27 -15.62
N ASN A 110 10.13 5.28 -15.31
CA ASN A 110 11.56 5.36 -15.59
C ASN A 110 11.82 5.05 -17.06
N VAL A 111 12.08 6.08 -17.84
CA VAL A 111 12.32 5.99 -19.28
C VAL A 111 13.62 6.67 -19.65
N CYS A 112 14.38 6.08 -20.57
CA CYS A 112 15.55 6.72 -21.17
C CYS A 112 15.83 6.15 -22.57
N ASP A 113 16.55 6.91 -23.37
CA ASP A 113 16.88 6.54 -24.75
C ASP A 113 17.77 5.29 -24.81
N GLU A 114 18.70 5.15 -23.87
CA GLU A 114 19.60 3.98 -23.78
C GLU A 114 18.85 2.66 -23.56
N LEU A 115 17.71 2.71 -22.89
CA LEU A 115 16.85 1.54 -22.70
C LEU A 115 15.87 1.33 -23.86
N GLY A 116 15.73 2.30 -24.77
CA GLY A 116 14.79 2.22 -25.90
C GLY A 116 13.32 2.11 -25.49
N ASN A 117 12.98 2.52 -24.26
CA ASN A 117 11.66 2.27 -23.67
C ASN A 117 10.73 3.50 -23.65
N MET A 118 11.08 4.57 -24.34
CA MET A 118 10.31 5.81 -24.38
C MET A 118 8.89 5.58 -24.92
N ASN A 119 8.73 4.83 -26.03
CA ASN A 119 7.43 4.54 -26.60
C ASN A 119 6.54 3.71 -25.67
N SER A 120 7.14 2.75 -24.96
CA SER A 120 6.44 1.95 -23.95
C SER A 120 6.02 2.80 -22.76
N GLY A 121 6.86 3.76 -22.34
CA GLY A 121 6.51 4.74 -21.33
C GLY A 121 5.30 5.58 -21.71
N LEU A 122 5.26 6.10 -22.95
CA LEU A 122 4.12 6.86 -23.48
C LEU A 122 2.83 6.01 -23.54
N ALA A 123 2.95 4.77 -23.98
CA ALA A 123 1.81 3.83 -24.02
C ALA A 123 1.28 3.54 -22.60
N MET A 124 2.18 3.33 -21.65
CA MET A 124 1.84 3.07 -20.25
C MET A 124 1.21 4.30 -19.57
N GLU A 125 1.76 5.49 -19.79
CA GLU A 125 1.16 6.75 -19.32
C GLU A 125 -0.29 6.89 -19.80
N LYS A 126 -0.52 6.65 -21.11
CA LYS A 126 -1.86 6.67 -21.69
C LYS A 126 -2.78 5.61 -21.07
N ALA A 127 -2.26 4.41 -20.82
CA ALA A 127 -3.02 3.33 -20.19
C ALA A 127 -3.45 3.68 -18.77
N PHE A 128 -2.54 4.21 -17.93
CA PHE A 128 -2.88 4.66 -16.58
C PHE A 128 -3.93 5.77 -16.59
N LYS A 129 -3.78 6.78 -17.45
CA LYS A 129 -4.77 7.86 -17.61
C LYS A 129 -6.14 7.33 -18.07
N SER A 130 -6.17 6.33 -18.97
CA SER A 130 -7.43 5.75 -19.47
C SER A 130 -8.18 4.91 -18.43
N ARG A 131 -7.47 4.25 -17.52
CA ARG A 131 -8.05 3.48 -16.40
C ARG A 131 -8.59 4.35 -15.28
N LYS A 132 -8.38 5.68 -15.33
CA LYS A 132 -8.80 6.65 -14.31
C LYS A 132 -8.26 6.30 -12.92
N LEU A 133 -7.06 5.74 -12.86
CA LEU A 133 -6.37 5.52 -11.61
C LEU A 133 -5.99 6.87 -10.98
N ASN A 134 -6.17 6.98 -9.69
CA ASN A 134 -5.97 8.24 -8.96
C ASN A 134 -4.51 8.37 -8.55
N PHE A 135 -3.79 9.27 -9.20
CA PHE A 135 -2.45 9.69 -8.79
C PHE A 135 -2.46 11.20 -8.54
N ALA A 136 -1.71 11.64 -7.54
CA ALA A 136 -1.45 13.06 -7.35
C ALA A 136 -0.66 13.64 -8.54
N PHE A 137 0.21 12.80 -9.11
CA PHE A 137 1.11 13.21 -10.17
C PHE A 137 1.66 11.95 -10.89
N LEU A 138 1.76 12.03 -12.22
CA LEU A 138 2.38 11.02 -13.07
C LEU A 138 3.44 11.68 -13.94
N GLN A 139 4.67 11.18 -13.89
CA GLN A 139 5.79 11.76 -14.63
C GLN A 139 6.67 10.70 -15.28
N MET A 140 7.09 10.97 -16.53
CA MET A 140 8.16 10.22 -17.21
C MET A 140 9.49 10.92 -16.97
N LEU A 141 10.52 10.17 -16.56
CA LEU A 141 11.86 10.70 -16.29
C LEU A 141 12.91 9.60 -16.41
N ASN A 142 14.17 9.99 -16.59
CA ASN A 142 15.31 9.08 -16.46
C ASN A 142 15.75 9.02 -14.99
N CYS A 143 15.42 7.93 -14.29
CA CYS A 143 15.86 7.75 -12.89
C CYS A 143 17.39 7.58 -12.73
N GLY A 144 18.13 7.33 -13.80
CA GLY A 144 19.60 7.33 -13.81
C GLY A 144 20.20 8.74 -13.90
N SER A 145 19.41 9.76 -14.24
CA SER A 145 19.84 11.15 -14.32
C SER A 145 19.51 11.88 -13.02
N GLN A 146 20.55 12.31 -12.30
CA GLN A 146 20.36 13.11 -11.09
C GLN A 146 19.51 14.36 -11.36
N GLN A 147 19.79 15.06 -12.46
CA GLN A 147 19.05 16.27 -12.84
C GLN A 147 17.56 15.98 -13.09
N ASP A 148 17.24 14.88 -13.78
CA ASP A 148 15.85 14.49 -14.03
C ASP A 148 15.13 14.16 -12.72
N VAL A 149 15.77 13.42 -11.83
CA VAL A 149 15.22 13.06 -10.52
C VAL A 149 14.97 14.33 -9.68
N GLU A 150 15.91 15.23 -9.61
CA GLU A 150 15.76 16.48 -8.85
C GLU A 150 14.65 17.36 -9.43
N GLU A 151 14.69 17.65 -10.74
CA GLU A 151 13.81 18.65 -11.35
C GLU A 151 12.41 18.10 -11.70
N LYS A 152 12.31 16.83 -12.10
CA LYS A 152 11.04 16.24 -12.58
C LYS A 152 10.32 15.39 -11.53
N LEU A 153 11.00 14.96 -10.47
CA LEU A 153 10.40 14.12 -9.44
C LEU A 153 10.43 14.78 -8.06
N LEU A 154 11.60 14.93 -7.45
CA LEU A 154 11.70 15.36 -6.06
C LEU A 154 11.17 16.79 -5.85
N LYS A 155 11.63 17.75 -6.64
CA LYS A 155 11.21 19.14 -6.49
C LYS A 155 9.68 19.35 -6.69
N PRO A 156 9.03 18.80 -7.73
CA PRO A 156 7.57 18.87 -7.85
C PRO A 156 6.83 18.21 -6.69
N ILE A 157 7.29 17.05 -6.21
CA ILE A 157 6.67 16.36 -5.07
C ILE A 157 6.80 17.20 -3.79
N LEU A 158 7.99 17.71 -3.50
CA LEU A 158 8.21 18.52 -2.29
C LEU A 158 7.40 19.81 -2.29
N LEU A 159 7.32 20.49 -3.43
CA LEU A 159 6.46 21.67 -3.58
C LEU A 159 4.98 21.31 -3.37
N TYR A 160 4.55 20.21 -4.00
CA TYR A 160 3.18 19.74 -3.83
C TYR A 160 2.86 19.40 -2.37
N LEU A 161 3.75 18.67 -1.69
CA LEU A 161 3.56 18.32 -0.28
C LEU A 161 3.57 19.57 0.62
N SER A 162 4.48 20.51 0.38
CA SER A 162 4.51 21.78 1.11
C SER A 162 3.17 22.52 1.08
N ASP A 163 2.50 22.50 -0.08
CA ASP A 163 1.24 23.21 -0.28
C ASP A 163 0.00 22.42 0.15
N ASN A 164 0.10 21.09 0.20
CA ASN A 164 -1.07 20.20 0.35
C ASN A 164 -1.01 19.25 1.55
N LEU A 165 0.05 19.24 2.35
CA LEU A 165 0.23 18.25 3.42
C LEU A 165 -0.97 18.21 4.39
N SER A 166 -1.46 19.37 4.82
CA SER A 166 -2.63 19.48 5.71
C SER A 166 -3.91 18.91 5.07
N ASP A 167 -4.09 19.05 3.75
CA ASP A 167 -5.25 18.50 3.03
C ASP A 167 -5.12 16.96 2.85
N VAL A 168 -3.89 16.46 2.68
CA VAL A 168 -3.59 15.03 2.66
C VAL A 168 -3.94 14.40 4.01
N ASP A 169 -3.46 14.97 5.11
CA ASP A 169 -3.74 14.49 6.47
C ASP A 169 -5.24 14.45 6.76
N ASN A 170 -5.95 15.53 6.46
CA ASN A 170 -7.40 15.60 6.66
C ASN A 170 -8.15 14.52 5.87
N LYS A 171 -7.73 14.22 4.65
CA LYS A 171 -8.33 13.15 3.84
C LYS A 171 -8.00 11.76 4.36
N MET A 172 -6.79 11.54 4.85
CA MET A 172 -6.41 10.29 5.49
C MET A 172 -7.24 10.05 6.76
N ILE A 173 -7.40 11.06 7.61
CA ILE A 173 -8.23 11.01 8.81
C ILE A 173 -9.70 10.72 8.44
N ALA A 174 -10.24 11.39 7.44
CA ALA A 174 -11.62 11.17 6.98
C ALA A 174 -11.81 9.74 6.45
N SER A 175 -10.87 9.21 5.68
CA SER A 175 -10.87 7.83 5.17
C SER A 175 -10.80 6.81 6.31
N ALA A 176 -9.92 7.01 7.29
CA ALA A 176 -9.80 6.16 8.46
C ALA A 176 -11.09 6.14 9.28
N ASN A 177 -11.70 7.30 9.53
CA ASN A 177 -12.97 7.42 10.24
C ASN A 177 -14.11 6.71 9.52
N LYS A 178 -14.19 6.81 8.19
CA LYS A 178 -15.19 6.08 7.38
C LYS A 178 -15.02 4.55 7.49
N THR A 179 -13.77 4.09 7.44
CA THR A 179 -13.45 2.66 7.60
C THR A 179 -13.82 2.18 9.01
N PHE A 180 -13.47 2.94 10.04
CA PHE A 180 -13.82 2.64 11.42
C PHE A 180 -15.35 2.54 11.61
N SER A 181 -16.11 3.50 11.08
CA SER A 181 -17.57 3.48 11.17
C SER A 181 -18.16 2.23 10.52
N ARG A 182 -17.67 1.83 9.35
CA ARG A 182 -18.12 0.60 8.66
C ARG A 182 -17.77 -0.67 9.45
N CYS A 183 -16.60 -0.75 10.02
CA CYS A 183 -16.21 -1.86 10.90
C CYS A 183 -17.09 -1.92 12.13
N TRP A 184 -17.41 -0.78 12.72
CA TRP A 184 -18.27 -0.67 13.90
C TRP A 184 -19.72 -1.11 13.60
N GLU A 185 -20.28 -0.67 12.48
CA GLU A 185 -21.61 -1.11 12.01
C GLU A 185 -21.65 -2.62 11.78
N SER A 186 -20.60 -3.18 11.16
CA SER A 186 -20.48 -4.62 10.94
C SER A 186 -20.39 -5.40 12.24
N TYR A 187 -19.62 -4.89 13.21
CA TYR A 187 -19.53 -5.47 14.55
C TYR A 187 -20.87 -5.50 15.26
N TYR A 188 -21.60 -4.38 15.28
CA TYR A 188 -22.95 -4.33 15.87
C TYR A 188 -23.93 -5.26 15.19
N SER A 189 -23.89 -5.33 13.86
CA SER A 189 -24.71 -6.28 13.11
C SER A 189 -24.43 -7.72 13.50
N LEU A 190 -23.17 -8.07 13.70
CA LEU A 190 -22.78 -9.41 14.15
C LEU A 190 -23.23 -9.70 15.57
N CYS A 191 -23.06 -8.77 16.50
CA CYS A 191 -23.55 -8.90 17.88
C CYS A 191 -25.08 -9.15 17.91
N ASN A 192 -25.86 -8.36 17.17
CA ASN A 192 -27.30 -8.52 17.10
C ASN A 192 -27.70 -9.89 16.52
N LYS A 193 -26.96 -10.43 15.55
CA LYS A 193 -27.23 -11.79 15.04
C LYS A 193 -26.94 -12.87 16.08
N ILE A 194 -25.84 -12.72 16.83
CA ILE A 194 -25.48 -13.64 17.91
C ILE A 194 -26.57 -13.63 18.99
N ASP A 195 -27.06 -12.46 19.40
CA ASP A 195 -28.14 -12.33 20.38
C ASP A 195 -29.46 -12.97 19.89
N GLN A 196 -29.80 -12.79 18.61
CA GLN A 196 -30.95 -13.44 18.00
C GLN A 196 -30.84 -14.97 18.00
N LEU A 197 -29.64 -15.51 17.64
CA LEU A 197 -29.39 -16.94 17.66
C LEU A 197 -29.44 -17.50 19.08
N SER A 198 -28.89 -16.80 20.06
CA SER A 198 -28.92 -17.17 21.47
C SER A 198 -30.38 -17.23 22.00
N ASN A 199 -31.19 -16.22 21.69
CA ASN A 199 -32.57 -16.16 22.10
C ASN A 199 -33.44 -17.24 21.43
N ASN A 200 -33.19 -17.53 20.14
CA ASN A 200 -33.91 -18.58 19.43
C ASN A 200 -33.56 -19.99 19.96
N SER A 201 -32.28 -20.26 20.22
CA SER A 201 -31.88 -21.54 20.79
C SER A 201 -32.42 -21.75 22.20
N PHE A 202 -32.57 -20.70 23.00
CA PHE A 202 -33.16 -20.76 24.31
C PHE A 202 -34.67 -20.99 24.25
N SER A 203 -35.38 -20.37 23.31
CA SER A 203 -36.80 -20.59 23.10
C SER A 203 -37.14 -21.99 22.57
N GLU A 204 -36.28 -22.55 21.68
CA GLU A 204 -36.40 -23.93 21.22
C GLU A 204 -36.12 -24.95 22.35
N SER A 205 -35.17 -24.68 23.24
CA SER A 205 -34.90 -25.55 24.39
C SER A 205 -36.02 -25.53 25.43
N LEU A 206 -36.73 -24.39 25.60
CA LEU A 206 -37.90 -24.28 26.47
C LEU A 206 -39.13 -25.00 25.88
N ASN A 207 -39.30 -24.96 24.56
CA ASN A 207 -40.39 -25.68 23.88
C ASN A 207 -40.11 -27.19 23.79
N SER A 208 -38.88 -27.65 23.82
CA SER A 208 -38.55 -29.07 23.90
C SER A 208 -38.63 -29.66 25.31
N GLY A 209 -38.64 -28.79 26.34
CA GLY A 209 -38.86 -29.21 27.74
C GLY A 209 -40.25 -29.74 28.01
N GLY A 210 -41.25 -29.51 27.13
CA GLY A 210 -42.59 -30.08 27.22
C GLY A 210 -42.68 -31.60 26.94
N LEU A 211 -41.60 -32.21 26.52
CA LEU A 211 -41.52 -33.67 26.27
C LEU A 211 -41.30 -34.48 27.57
N PHE A 212 -41.01 -33.85 28.69
CA PHE A 212 -40.83 -34.53 29.99
C PHE A 212 -42.12 -34.65 30.81
N ASP A 213 -43.18 -33.90 30.48
CA ASP A 213 -44.46 -34.00 31.20
C ASP A 213 -45.33 -35.17 30.76
N GLU A 214 -45.05 -35.82 29.61
CA GLU A 214 -45.78 -37.00 29.15
C GLU A 214 -45.22 -38.34 29.70
N LEU A 215 -44.09 -38.32 30.38
CA LEU A 215 -43.46 -39.56 30.90
C LEU A 215 -43.80 -39.85 32.36
N TYR A 216 -44.59 -39.01 33.05
CA TYR A 216 -44.98 -39.19 34.47
C TYR A 216 -46.48 -39.09 34.74
N SER A 217 -47.30 -39.29 33.72
CA SER A 217 -48.76 -39.38 33.92
C SER A 217 -49.27 -40.78 33.62
N ASP A 218 -48.75 -41.79 34.31
CA ASP A 218 -49.36 -43.06 34.48
C ASP A 218 -48.98 -43.61 35.87
N ASP A 219 -49.87 -43.32 36.89
CA ASP A 219 -50.30 -44.23 37.92
C ASP A 219 -51.47 -43.59 38.74
#